data_f6528d4e9f6dd17848b5d29a1ece752b
#
_entry.id   f6528d4e9f6dd17848b5d29a1ece752b
#
_cell.length_a   1.000
_cell.length_b   1.000
_cell.length_c   1.000
_cell.angle_alpha   90.00
_cell.angle_beta   90.00
_cell.angle_gamma   90.00
#
_symmetry.space_group_name_H-M   'P 1'
#
loop_
_entity.id
_entity.type
_entity.pdbx_description
1 polymer ?
#
loop_
_entity_poly.entity_id
_entity_poly.type
_entity_poly.pdbx_seq_one_letter_code
_entity_poly.pdbx_strand_id
1 'polypeptide(L)'
;MTAAQKIISIADGEVGYLEKKSNAQLDSKTANAGSANYTKYARDLFPTLQGQAWCDMFVDWCFVQAFGKETAQALLCGGFSAYTPASAAFYKGKGQYHKNSPQPGDQIFFRNNQRIYHTGIVTAVKDGKVYTIEGNTSAGAAVIENGGAVCRKSYSIWHPLIDGYGRSDWTLVKEQEEKPMDYKQLGWNHDSNGWWYAYGHMKGEYHVNNAVRIDGSLYFFDTNGYCVKNPIIKTDGKGALINITGERV
;
A
#
# COMPACT_ATOMS: atom_id res chain seq x y z
N MET A 1 12.32 -3.02 -5.88
CA MET A 1 11.50 -2.85 -4.64
C MET A 1 10.80 -4.16 -4.37
N THR A 2 10.94 -4.76 -3.17
CA THR A 2 10.25 -6.02 -2.83
C THR A 2 8.74 -5.83 -2.70
N ALA A 3 7.95 -6.90 -2.79
CA ALA A 3 6.51 -6.85 -2.60
C ALA A 3 6.12 -6.26 -1.22
N ALA A 4 6.82 -6.65 -0.16
CA ALA A 4 6.63 -6.08 1.18
C ALA A 4 6.95 -4.57 1.21
N GLN A 5 8.00 -4.11 0.55
CA GLN A 5 8.32 -2.69 0.45
C GLN A 5 7.25 -1.92 -0.34
N LYS A 6 6.64 -2.54 -1.35
CA LYS A 6 5.59 -1.91 -2.15
C LYS A 6 4.35 -1.61 -1.33
N ILE A 7 3.85 -2.57 -0.55
CA ILE A 7 2.69 -2.32 0.33
C ILE A 7 3.00 -1.30 1.43
N ILE A 8 4.20 -1.36 2.03
CA ILE A 8 4.65 -0.39 3.03
C ILE A 8 4.66 1.02 2.42
N SER A 9 5.16 1.18 1.20
CA SER A 9 5.17 2.48 0.51
C SER A 9 3.77 3.03 0.27
N ILE A 10 2.81 2.18 -0.11
CA ILE A 10 1.40 2.57 -0.26
C ILE A 10 0.83 3.05 1.08
N ALA A 11 1.01 2.26 2.14
CA ALA A 11 0.52 2.62 3.49
C ALA A 11 1.17 3.91 4.00
N ASP A 12 2.46 4.10 3.76
CA ASP A 12 3.21 5.30 4.14
C ASP A 12 2.69 6.55 3.42
N GLY A 13 2.34 6.41 2.15
CA GLY A 13 1.67 7.45 1.38
C GLY A 13 0.34 7.91 1.98
N GLU A 14 -0.32 7.11 2.81
CA GLU A 14 -1.60 7.42 3.44
C GLU A 14 -1.47 8.05 4.83
N VAL A 15 -0.31 8.04 5.45
CA VAL A 15 -0.10 8.63 6.78
C VAL A 15 -0.57 10.10 6.81
N GLY A 16 -1.36 10.43 7.83
CA GLY A 16 -2.03 11.73 7.99
C GLY A 16 -3.40 11.83 7.30
N TYR A 17 -3.90 10.75 6.69
CA TYR A 17 -5.30 10.71 6.25
C TYR A 17 -6.22 10.76 7.46
N LEU A 18 -7.23 11.62 7.41
CA LEU A 18 -8.30 11.75 8.42
C LEU A 18 -9.62 11.27 7.82
N GLU A 19 -10.37 10.50 8.59
CA GLU A 19 -11.75 10.13 8.23
C GLU A 19 -12.62 11.39 8.05
N LYS A 20 -13.73 11.21 7.36
CA LYS A 20 -14.60 12.32 6.98
C LYS A 20 -15.91 12.30 7.76
N LYS A 21 -16.49 13.49 7.93
CA LYS A 21 -17.82 13.65 8.53
C LYS A 21 -18.95 13.27 7.58
N SER A 22 -18.67 13.06 6.29
CA SER A 22 -19.66 12.69 5.27
C SER A 22 -18.95 12.08 4.04
N ASN A 23 -19.74 11.53 3.13
CA ASN A 23 -19.26 10.92 1.87
C ASN A 23 -18.79 11.95 0.82
N ALA A 24 -18.09 13.00 1.26
CA ALA A 24 -17.55 14.05 0.41
C ALA A 24 -16.04 14.22 0.63
N GLN A 25 -15.32 14.60 -0.44
CA GLN A 25 -13.87 14.87 -0.41
C GLN A 25 -13.03 13.70 0.15
N LEU A 26 -13.45 12.46 -0.12
CA LEU A 26 -12.82 11.25 0.41
C LEU A 26 -11.36 11.08 -0.02
N ASP A 27 -10.95 11.64 -1.15
CA ASP A 27 -9.58 11.53 -1.67
C ASP A 27 -8.62 12.54 -1.04
N SER A 28 -9.12 13.62 -0.45
CA SER A 28 -8.29 14.56 0.28
C SER A 28 -7.85 13.97 1.63
N LYS A 29 -6.58 14.13 2.01
CA LYS A 29 -6.12 13.65 3.31
C LYS A 29 -6.82 14.33 4.49
N THR A 30 -7.09 15.64 4.40
CA THR A 30 -7.51 16.44 5.54
C THR A 30 -8.83 17.20 5.36
N ALA A 31 -9.24 17.46 4.11
CA ALA A 31 -10.50 18.15 3.87
C ALA A 31 -11.70 17.31 4.37
N ASN A 32 -12.76 18.00 4.80
CA ASN A 32 -13.97 17.39 5.36
C ASN A 32 -13.71 16.43 6.54
N ALA A 33 -12.63 16.63 7.31
CA ALA A 33 -12.31 15.79 8.46
C ALA A 33 -13.44 15.79 9.48
N GLY A 34 -13.64 14.66 10.14
CA GLY A 34 -14.68 14.46 11.15
C GLY A 34 -14.51 13.14 11.88
N SER A 35 -15.56 12.64 12.50
CA SER A 35 -15.58 11.42 13.32
C SER A 35 -16.71 10.46 12.92
N ALA A 36 -17.03 10.41 11.61
CA ALA A 36 -18.16 9.63 11.12
C ALA A 36 -17.72 8.41 10.27
N ASN A 37 -16.43 8.05 10.32
CA ASN A 37 -15.87 6.87 9.64
C ASN A 37 -16.08 6.82 8.11
N TYR A 38 -16.35 7.97 7.45
CA TYR A 38 -16.38 7.98 5.99
C TYR A 38 -14.97 8.01 5.44
N THR A 39 -14.64 7.06 4.56
CA THR A 39 -13.28 6.95 3.99
C THR A 39 -13.30 6.54 2.53
N LYS A 40 -12.23 6.86 1.80
CA LYS A 40 -12.02 6.31 0.45
C LYS A 40 -11.81 4.79 0.48
N TYR A 41 -11.27 4.23 1.55
CA TYR A 41 -11.04 2.80 1.70
C TYR A 41 -12.35 2.01 1.70
N ALA A 42 -13.35 2.50 2.44
CA ALA A 42 -14.70 1.94 2.40
C ALA A 42 -15.37 2.17 1.04
N ARG A 43 -15.29 3.40 0.46
CA ARG A 43 -15.86 3.69 -0.86
C ARG A 43 -15.39 2.69 -1.92
N ASP A 44 -14.08 2.41 -1.95
CA ASP A 44 -13.46 1.65 -3.04
C ASP A 44 -13.69 0.14 -2.92
N LEU A 45 -13.76 -0.40 -1.71
CA LEU A 45 -13.84 -1.85 -1.48
C LEU A 45 -15.12 -2.30 -0.75
N PHE A 46 -15.69 -1.47 0.11
CA PHE A 46 -16.80 -1.79 0.99
C PHE A 46 -17.87 -0.67 1.00
N PRO A 47 -18.42 -0.26 -0.15
CA PRO A 47 -19.25 0.95 -0.24
C PRO A 47 -20.51 0.90 0.63
N THR A 48 -21.03 -0.28 0.95
CA THR A 48 -22.18 -0.47 1.84
C THR A 48 -21.81 -0.37 3.33
N LEU A 49 -20.52 -0.30 3.67
CA LEU A 49 -20.01 -0.22 5.03
C LEU A 49 -19.37 1.16 5.35
N GLN A 50 -19.70 2.20 4.58
CA GLN A 50 -19.33 3.57 4.92
C GLN A 50 -19.88 3.92 6.32
N GLY A 51 -19.06 4.61 7.12
CA GLY A 51 -19.43 4.94 8.49
C GLY A 51 -19.10 3.85 9.53
N GLN A 52 -18.55 2.72 9.10
CA GLN A 52 -18.08 1.65 10.00
C GLN A 52 -16.59 1.75 10.29
N ALA A 53 -16.13 1.04 11.34
CA ALA A 53 -14.70 0.94 11.64
C ALA A 53 -13.91 0.45 10.42
N TRP A 54 -12.80 1.11 10.08
CA TRP A 54 -12.13 0.96 8.80
C TRP A 54 -10.64 0.54 8.87
N CYS A 55 -10.18 0.04 10.02
CA CYS A 55 -8.80 -0.43 10.17
C CYS A 55 -8.45 -1.56 9.19
N ASP A 56 -9.35 -2.53 9.04
CA ASP A 56 -9.17 -3.66 8.14
C ASP A 56 -9.36 -3.26 6.67
N MET A 57 -10.36 -2.41 6.39
CA MET A 57 -10.58 -1.84 5.06
C MET A 57 -9.35 -1.07 4.54
N PHE A 58 -8.62 -0.40 5.42
CA PHE A 58 -7.37 0.29 5.09
C PHE A 58 -6.29 -0.70 4.66
N VAL A 59 -6.12 -1.81 5.38
CA VAL A 59 -5.14 -2.85 5.03
C VAL A 59 -5.47 -3.45 3.67
N ASP A 60 -6.71 -3.90 3.48
CA ASP A 60 -7.19 -4.48 2.22
C ASP A 60 -6.97 -3.51 1.05
N TRP A 61 -7.30 -2.24 1.26
CA TRP A 61 -7.11 -1.19 0.26
C TRP A 61 -5.64 -1.03 -0.11
N CYS A 62 -4.72 -1.03 0.86
CA CYS A 62 -3.29 -0.95 0.59
C CYS A 62 -2.80 -2.13 -0.28
N PHE A 63 -3.28 -3.35 -0.01
CA PHE A 63 -2.96 -4.52 -0.83
C PHE A 63 -3.50 -4.38 -2.26
N VAL A 64 -4.74 -3.89 -2.41
CA VAL A 64 -5.33 -3.67 -3.74
C VAL A 64 -4.59 -2.61 -4.53
N GLN A 65 -4.19 -1.50 -3.91
CA GLN A 65 -3.40 -0.46 -4.57
C GLN A 65 -2.00 -0.95 -4.98
N ALA A 66 -1.41 -1.84 -4.18
CA ALA A 66 -0.10 -2.39 -4.48
C ALA A 66 -0.12 -3.43 -5.60
N PHE A 67 -1.14 -4.32 -5.65
CA PHE A 67 -1.06 -5.56 -6.44
C PHE A 67 -2.29 -5.80 -7.32
N GLY A 68 -3.30 -4.94 -7.29
CA GLY A 68 -4.59 -5.20 -7.93
C GLY A 68 -5.44 -6.20 -7.14
N LYS A 69 -6.73 -6.26 -7.45
CA LYS A 69 -7.73 -6.94 -6.63
C LYS A 69 -7.50 -8.45 -6.51
N GLU A 70 -7.22 -9.12 -7.61
CA GLU A 70 -7.03 -10.58 -7.66
C GLU A 70 -5.81 -11.03 -6.85
N THR A 71 -4.65 -10.41 -7.11
CA THR A 71 -3.42 -10.71 -6.37
C THR A 71 -3.55 -10.35 -4.89
N ALA A 72 -4.18 -9.22 -4.58
CA ALA A 72 -4.42 -8.81 -3.19
C ALA A 72 -5.26 -9.84 -2.42
N GLN A 73 -6.34 -10.37 -3.02
CA GLN A 73 -7.15 -11.44 -2.41
C GLN A 73 -6.33 -12.68 -2.11
N ALA A 74 -5.47 -13.10 -3.04
CA ALA A 74 -4.60 -14.26 -2.84
C ALA A 74 -3.60 -14.02 -1.69
N LEU A 75 -2.96 -12.84 -1.64
CA LEU A 75 -2.02 -12.44 -0.60
C LEU A 75 -2.67 -12.34 0.79
N LEU A 76 -3.92 -11.93 0.85
CA LEU A 76 -4.75 -11.87 2.07
C LEU A 76 -5.43 -13.22 2.38
N CYS A 77 -4.92 -14.30 1.78
CA CYS A 77 -5.36 -15.69 2.01
C CYS A 77 -6.80 -15.99 1.57
N GLY A 78 -7.33 -15.24 0.61
CA GLY A 78 -8.56 -15.57 -0.11
C GLY A 78 -9.72 -14.61 0.07
N GLY A 79 -9.59 -13.50 0.79
CA GLY A 79 -10.70 -12.59 0.95
C GLY A 79 -10.37 -11.17 1.39
N PHE A 80 -11.33 -10.28 1.20
CA PHE A 80 -11.37 -8.98 1.84
C PHE A 80 -12.42 -9.01 2.96
N SER A 81 -12.14 -8.32 4.04
CA SER A 81 -13.05 -8.24 5.17
C SER A 81 -12.94 -6.90 5.91
N ALA A 82 -14.09 -6.34 6.28
CA ALA A 82 -14.12 -5.21 7.21
C ALA A 82 -14.13 -5.68 8.68
N TYR A 83 -13.96 -6.98 8.92
CA TYR A 83 -14.05 -7.60 10.26
C TYR A 83 -12.77 -8.34 10.60
N THR A 84 -11.95 -7.75 11.43
CA THR A 84 -10.61 -8.24 11.79
C THR A 84 -10.52 -9.70 12.24
N PRO A 85 -11.51 -10.29 12.97
CA PRO A 85 -11.48 -11.73 13.26
C PRO A 85 -11.57 -12.60 12.00
N ALA A 86 -12.33 -12.18 10.98
CA ALA A 86 -12.44 -12.92 9.71
C ALA A 86 -11.13 -12.85 8.92
N SER A 87 -10.50 -11.67 8.83
CA SER A 87 -9.20 -11.53 8.17
C SER A 87 -8.13 -12.39 8.85
N ALA A 88 -8.08 -12.41 10.18
CA ALA A 88 -7.19 -13.32 10.91
C ALA A 88 -7.50 -14.80 10.62
N ALA A 89 -8.78 -15.16 10.46
CA ALA A 89 -9.19 -16.53 10.15
C ALA A 89 -8.74 -16.96 8.74
N PHE A 90 -8.70 -16.06 7.74
CA PHE A 90 -8.14 -16.36 6.43
C PHE A 90 -6.70 -16.83 6.50
N TYR A 91 -5.83 -16.08 7.20
CA TYR A 91 -4.43 -16.48 7.41
C TYR A 91 -4.30 -17.78 8.21
N LYS A 92 -5.12 -17.98 9.25
CA LYS A 92 -5.14 -19.23 10.04
C LYS A 92 -5.52 -20.42 9.17
N GLY A 93 -6.52 -20.27 8.31
CA GLY A 93 -6.98 -21.31 7.39
C GLY A 93 -5.94 -21.73 6.35
N LYS A 94 -4.96 -20.87 6.08
CA LYS A 94 -3.83 -21.16 5.16
C LYS A 94 -2.52 -21.53 5.87
N GLY A 95 -2.51 -21.59 7.21
CA GLY A 95 -1.28 -21.82 7.98
C GLY A 95 -0.29 -20.66 7.94
N GLN A 96 -0.75 -19.47 7.56
CA GLN A 96 0.06 -18.26 7.42
C GLN A 96 -0.11 -17.26 8.58
N TYR A 97 -0.64 -17.73 9.70
CA TYR A 97 -0.79 -16.93 10.91
C TYR A 97 0.28 -17.26 11.94
N HIS A 98 1.10 -16.28 12.31
CA HIS A 98 2.24 -16.44 13.20
C HIS A 98 2.01 -15.72 14.53
N LYS A 99 2.32 -16.37 15.64
CA LYS A 99 2.22 -15.74 16.98
C LYS A 99 3.43 -14.85 17.30
N ASN A 100 4.55 -15.16 16.70
CA ASN A 100 5.85 -14.53 16.97
C ASN A 100 6.57 -14.19 15.65
N SER A 101 7.73 -13.55 15.76
CA SER A 101 8.63 -13.28 14.62
C SER A 101 8.00 -12.41 13.52
N PRO A 102 7.48 -11.21 13.86
CA PRO A 102 6.94 -10.28 12.87
C PRO A 102 7.96 -9.95 11.78
N GLN A 103 7.46 -9.75 10.57
CA GLN A 103 8.26 -9.32 9.43
C GLN A 103 7.63 -8.08 8.77
N PRO A 104 8.43 -7.21 8.13
CA PRO A 104 7.87 -6.13 7.32
C PRO A 104 6.92 -6.66 6.23
N GLY A 105 5.75 -6.04 6.12
CA GLY A 105 4.68 -6.46 5.24
C GLY A 105 3.65 -7.41 5.87
N ASP A 106 3.90 -7.95 7.06
CA ASP A 106 2.88 -8.72 7.80
C ASP A 106 1.69 -7.81 8.17
N GLN A 107 0.49 -8.37 8.17
CA GLN A 107 -0.68 -7.77 8.81
C GLN A 107 -0.66 -8.11 10.30
N ILE A 108 -0.50 -7.10 11.17
CA ILE A 108 -0.55 -7.27 12.63
C ILE A 108 -1.99 -7.27 13.13
N PHE A 109 -2.30 -8.12 14.09
CA PHE A 109 -3.61 -8.23 14.71
C PHE A 109 -3.52 -7.99 16.22
N PHE A 110 -4.44 -7.16 16.73
CA PHE A 110 -4.56 -6.88 18.16
C PHE A 110 -5.87 -7.42 18.69
N ARG A 111 -5.82 -7.99 19.91
CA ARG A 111 -6.98 -8.54 20.58
C ARG A 111 -7.22 -7.90 21.94
N ASN A 112 -8.47 -7.84 22.34
CA ASN A 112 -8.89 -7.67 23.72
C ASN A 112 -9.39 -9.02 24.28
N ASN A 113 -10.03 -8.99 25.45
CA ASN A 113 -10.56 -10.20 26.09
C ASN A 113 -11.71 -10.88 25.31
N GLN A 114 -12.30 -10.18 24.36
CA GLN A 114 -13.49 -10.66 23.62
C GLN A 114 -13.12 -11.14 22.20
N ARG A 115 -12.32 -10.37 21.47
CA ARG A 115 -12.03 -10.64 20.04
C ARG A 115 -10.75 -9.96 19.56
N ILE A 116 -10.31 -10.32 18.37
CA ILE A 116 -9.41 -9.48 17.58
C ILE A 116 -10.22 -8.25 17.16
N TYR A 117 -9.71 -7.04 17.43
CA TYR A 117 -10.49 -5.81 17.26
C TYR A 117 -9.80 -4.72 16.45
N HIS A 118 -8.50 -4.87 16.22
CA HIS A 118 -7.72 -3.88 15.48
C HIS A 118 -6.62 -4.55 14.65
N THR A 119 -6.14 -3.83 13.62
CA THR A 119 -5.13 -4.32 12.69
C THR A 119 -4.36 -3.18 12.03
N GLY A 120 -3.22 -3.52 11.44
CA GLY A 120 -2.38 -2.61 10.67
C GLY A 120 -1.34 -3.36 9.85
N ILE A 121 -0.39 -2.65 9.25
CA ILE A 121 0.70 -3.19 8.44
C ILE A 121 2.02 -3.00 9.17
N VAL A 122 2.79 -4.08 9.35
CA VAL A 122 4.15 -4.01 9.91
C VAL A 122 5.09 -3.36 8.89
N THR A 123 5.80 -2.33 9.31
CA THR A 123 6.73 -1.60 8.45
C THR A 123 8.20 -1.91 8.74
N ALA A 124 8.52 -2.20 10.01
CA ALA A 124 9.85 -2.58 10.45
C ALA A 124 9.81 -3.36 11.77
N VAL A 125 10.87 -4.13 12.01
CA VAL A 125 11.12 -4.77 13.30
C VAL A 125 12.55 -4.50 13.68
N LYS A 126 12.77 -3.81 14.78
CA LYS A 126 14.11 -3.48 15.29
C LYS A 126 14.05 -3.11 16.78
N ASP A 127 15.15 -3.32 17.47
CA ASP A 127 15.34 -2.93 18.87
C ASP A 127 14.21 -3.42 19.82
N GLY A 128 13.74 -4.68 19.60
CA GLY A 128 12.66 -5.28 20.37
C GLY A 128 11.28 -4.63 20.15
N LYS A 129 11.13 -3.85 19.08
CA LYS A 129 9.86 -3.19 18.71
C LYS A 129 9.41 -3.60 17.31
N VAL A 130 8.10 -3.67 17.14
CA VAL A 130 7.40 -3.71 15.86
C VAL A 130 6.86 -2.31 15.56
N TYR A 131 7.15 -1.83 14.36
CA TYR A 131 6.68 -0.55 13.83
C TYR A 131 5.56 -0.83 12.85
N THR A 132 4.48 -0.03 12.90
CA THR A 132 3.29 -0.25 12.08
C THR A 132 2.80 1.04 11.44
N ILE A 133 1.97 0.89 10.40
CA ILE A 133 1.05 1.91 9.92
C ILE A 133 -0.35 1.33 10.04
N GLU A 134 -1.23 2.08 10.69
CA GLU A 134 -2.57 1.63 11.07
C GLU A 134 -3.61 2.66 10.63
N GLY A 135 -4.71 2.18 10.06
CA GLY A 135 -5.91 2.96 9.80
C GLY A 135 -6.86 2.96 11.00
N ASN A 136 -7.79 3.90 11.03
CA ASN A 136 -8.77 4.05 12.10
C ASN A 136 -8.15 4.13 13.51
N THR A 137 -7.02 4.79 13.63
CA THR A 137 -6.26 4.94 14.88
C THR A 137 -5.97 6.41 15.16
N SER A 138 -5.28 6.68 16.25
CA SER A 138 -4.78 8.01 16.58
C SER A 138 -3.31 7.94 17.00
N ALA A 139 -2.64 9.08 17.04
CA ALA A 139 -1.26 9.18 17.50
C ALA A 139 -1.11 8.69 18.96
N GLY A 140 0.13 8.28 19.33
CA GLY A 140 0.46 7.78 20.65
C GLY A 140 0.64 6.26 20.70
N ALA A 141 1.00 5.74 21.89
CA ALA A 141 1.42 4.36 22.08
C ALA A 141 0.25 3.37 22.30
N ALA A 142 -0.94 3.85 22.62
CA ALA A 142 -2.09 2.99 22.88
C ALA A 142 -2.62 2.37 21.59
N VAL A 143 -3.06 1.11 21.64
CA VAL A 143 -3.84 0.50 20.56
C VAL A 143 -5.25 1.07 20.62
N ILE A 144 -5.69 1.74 19.54
CA ILE A 144 -6.96 2.46 19.47
C ILE A 144 -7.89 1.75 18.50
N GLU A 145 -9.12 1.47 18.94
CA GLU A 145 -10.11 0.75 18.13
C GLU A 145 -10.81 1.67 17.10
N ASN A 146 -11.00 2.94 17.41
CA ASN A 146 -11.67 3.92 16.55
C ASN A 146 -11.07 5.32 16.77
N GLY A 147 -10.01 5.64 16.05
CA GLY A 147 -9.22 6.85 16.26
C GLY A 147 -9.22 7.86 15.13
N GLY A 148 -9.82 7.53 13.98
CA GLY A 148 -10.12 8.45 12.90
C GLY A 148 -8.98 8.84 11.96
N ALA A 149 -7.77 8.29 12.11
CA ALA A 149 -6.61 8.66 11.30
C ALA A 149 -5.80 7.45 10.82
N VAL A 150 -4.94 7.70 9.81
CA VAL A 150 -3.83 6.79 9.47
C VAL A 150 -2.57 7.29 10.16
N CYS A 151 -2.00 6.48 11.05
CA CYS A 151 -0.85 6.85 11.86
C CYS A 151 0.26 5.80 11.83
N ARG A 152 1.52 6.28 11.98
CA ARG A 152 2.64 5.41 12.36
C ARG A 152 2.59 5.12 13.84
N LYS A 153 2.79 3.86 14.21
CA LYS A 153 2.80 3.38 15.59
C LYS A 153 4.03 2.51 15.84
N SER A 154 4.30 2.23 17.12
CA SER A 154 5.29 1.23 17.52
C SER A 154 4.92 0.60 18.85
N TYR A 155 5.21 -0.69 18.98
CA TYR A 155 4.92 -1.50 20.16
C TYR A 155 6.12 -2.36 20.50
N SER A 156 6.26 -2.76 21.77
CA SER A 156 7.11 -3.90 22.09
C SER A 156 6.65 -5.14 21.30
N ILE A 157 7.55 -5.96 20.80
CA ILE A 157 7.19 -7.25 20.18
C ILE A 157 6.45 -8.20 21.16
N TRP A 158 6.54 -7.91 22.46
CA TRP A 158 5.86 -8.64 23.54
C TRP A 158 4.63 -7.89 24.07
N HIS A 159 4.11 -6.92 23.32
CA HIS A 159 2.95 -6.16 23.76
C HIS A 159 1.73 -7.07 23.96
N PRO A 160 1.07 -7.05 25.14
CA PRO A 160 0.07 -8.06 25.52
C PRO A 160 -1.18 -8.09 24.64
N LEU A 161 -1.47 -7.01 23.92
CA LEU A 161 -2.60 -6.94 23.00
C LEU A 161 -2.28 -7.49 21.60
N ILE A 162 -1.02 -7.80 21.26
CA ILE A 162 -0.70 -8.43 19.97
C ILE A 162 -1.18 -9.89 20.01
N ASP A 163 -2.14 -10.21 19.13
CA ASP A 163 -2.61 -11.60 18.95
C ASP A 163 -1.71 -12.40 18.01
N GLY A 164 -1.18 -11.76 16.99
CA GLY A 164 -0.31 -12.40 15.99
C GLY A 164 -0.23 -11.62 14.68
N TYR A 165 0.32 -12.28 13.69
CA TYR A 165 0.69 -11.70 12.41
C TYR A 165 0.24 -12.60 11.25
N GLY A 166 -0.49 -12.04 10.31
CA GLY A 166 -0.82 -12.67 9.03
C GLY A 166 0.31 -12.38 8.05
N ARG A 167 0.95 -13.42 7.53
CA ARG A 167 2.04 -13.31 6.57
C ARG A 167 1.60 -13.70 5.19
N SER A 168 1.68 -12.77 4.25
CA SER A 168 1.39 -13.04 2.85
C SER A 168 2.46 -13.93 2.22
N ASP A 169 2.03 -14.82 1.34
CA ASP A 169 2.93 -15.56 0.47
C ASP A 169 3.35 -14.66 -0.71
N TRP A 170 4.47 -13.99 -0.57
CA TRP A 170 4.97 -13.07 -1.58
C TRP A 170 5.37 -13.74 -2.90
N THR A 171 5.46 -15.08 -2.95
CA THR A 171 5.71 -15.81 -4.21
C THR A 171 4.52 -15.73 -5.17
N LEU A 172 3.33 -15.40 -4.64
CA LEU A 172 2.12 -15.15 -5.43
C LEU A 172 2.17 -13.81 -6.18
N VAL A 173 2.93 -12.87 -5.68
CA VAL A 173 3.31 -11.71 -6.49
C VAL A 173 4.26 -12.28 -7.53
N LYS A 174 3.74 -12.56 -8.72
CA LYS A 174 4.65 -12.66 -9.86
C LYS A 174 5.45 -11.36 -9.76
N GLU A 175 6.71 -11.45 -9.33
CA GLU A 175 7.63 -10.40 -9.63
C GLU A 175 7.32 -10.13 -11.09
N GLN A 176 6.82 -8.94 -11.40
CA GLN A 176 7.19 -8.42 -12.68
C GLN A 176 8.70 -8.49 -12.53
N GLU A 177 9.29 -9.61 -12.99
CA GLU A 177 10.66 -9.58 -13.40
C GLU A 177 10.71 -8.25 -14.11
N GLU A 178 11.46 -7.29 -13.52
CA GLU A 178 12.04 -6.26 -14.33
C GLU A 178 12.83 -7.09 -15.35
N LYS A 179 12.12 -7.59 -16.37
CA LYS A 179 12.79 -8.05 -17.57
C LYS A 179 13.56 -6.82 -17.92
N PRO A 180 14.88 -6.87 -17.77
CA PRO A 180 15.70 -5.75 -18.18
C PRO A 180 15.20 -5.50 -19.58
N MET A 181 14.63 -4.31 -19.81
CA MET A 181 14.02 -3.99 -21.09
C MET A 181 14.98 -4.48 -22.12
N ASP A 182 14.50 -5.39 -22.98
CA ASP A 182 15.39 -6.09 -23.90
C ASP A 182 15.88 -5.02 -24.87
N TYR A 183 17.07 -4.49 -24.57
CA TYR A 183 17.66 -3.34 -25.27
C TYR A 183 17.80 -3.71 -26.74
N LYS A 184 16.97 -3.13 -27.58
CA LYS A 184 16.96 -3.39 -29.02
C LYS A 184 17.73 -2.34 -29.80
N GLN A 185 17.55 -1.06 -29.42
CA GLN A 185 18.16 0.07 -30.12
C GLN A 185 18.14 1.35 -29.27
N LEU A 186 19.03 2.30 -29.60
CA LEU A 186 18.90 3.67 -29.08
C LEU A 186 17.59 4.31 -29.54
N GLY A 187 17.01 5.14 -28.69
CA GLY A 187 15.76 5.81 -28.96
C GLY A 187 14.55 5.00 -28.53
N TRP A 188 13.46 5.10 -29.28
CA TRP A 188 12.19 4.47 -28.94
C TRP A 188 12.22 2.96 -29.15
N ASN A 189 11.77 2.24 -28.15
CA ASN A 189 11.57 0.80 -28.11
C ASN A 189 10.16 0.49 -27.65
N HIS A 190 9.65 -0.70 -28.00
CA HIS A 190 8.31 -1.17 -27.63
C HIS A 190 8.34 -2.68 -27.32
N ASP A 191 7.61 -3.05 -26.27
CA ASP A 191 7.32 -4.43 -25.91
C ASP A 191 5.84 -4.61 -25.52
N SER A 192 5.47 -5.75 -24.96
CA SER A 192 4.09 -6.05 -24.53
C SER A 192 3.59 -5.15 -23.39
N ASN A 193 4.47 -4.40 -22.73
CA ASN A 193 4.14 -3.53 -21.59
C ASN A 193 4.04 -2.06 -21.99
N GLY A 194 4.50 -1.67 -23.20
CA GLY A 194 4.41 -0.30 -23.70
C GLY A 194 5.69 0.21 -24.34
N TRP A 195 5.74 1.53 -24.57
CA TRP A 195 6.88 2.23 -25.13
C TRP A 195 7.86 2.72 -24.07
N TRP A 196 9.15 2.67 -24.37
CA TRP A 196 10.23 3.20 -23.54
C TRP A 196 11.35 3.79 -24.41
N TYR A 197 12.22 4.62 -23.83
CA TYR A 197 13.26 5.32 -24.55
C TYR A 197 14.64 5.08 -23.95
N ALA A 198 15.54 4.47 -24.73
CA ALA A 198 16.93 4.25 -24.39
C ALA A 198 17.81 5.43 -24.83
N TYR A 199 18.58 5.99 -23.90
CA TYR A 199 19.54 7.07 -24.19
C TYR A 199 21.00 6.61 -24.25
N GLY A 200 21.29 5.37 -23.94
CA GLY A 200 22.60 4.76 -23.98
C GLY A 200 22.60 3.32 -24.47
N HIS A 201 23.79 2.75 -24.65
CA HIS A 201 23.98 1.40 -25.19
C HIS A 201 24.12 0.32 -24.12
N MET A 202 24.13 0.72 -22.82
CA MET A 202 24.25 -0.23 -21.72
C MET A 202 22.89 -0.57 -21.14
N LYS A 203 22.78 -1.77 -20.58
CA LYS A 203 21.58 -2.21 -19.86
C LYS A 203 21.26 -1.21 -18.74
N GLY A 204 20.02 -0.71 -18.73
CA GLY A 204 19.57 0.27 -17.74
C GLY A 204 19.73 1.74 -18.14
N GLU A 205 20.31 2.03 -19.30
CA GLU A 205 20.42 3.40 -19.84
C GLU A 205 19.14 3.81 -20.59
N TYR A 206 18.03 3.90 -19.85
CA TYR A 206 16.72 4.37 -20.31
C TYR A 206 16.06 5.27 -19.26
N HIS A 207 15.07 6.05 -19.68
CA HIS A 207 14.40 6.98 -18.78
C HIS A 207 13.46 6.25 -17.81
N VAL A 208 13.58 6.56 -16.53
CA VAL A 208 12.78 5.98 -15.43
C VAL A 208 12.33 7.08 -14.49
N ASN A 209 11.06 7.11 -14.15
CA ASN A 209 10.47 8.02 -13.18
C ASN A 209 10.88 9.49 -13.41
N ASN A 210 10.83 9.93 -14.65
CA ASN A 210 11.20 11.30 -15.01
C ASN A 210 10.35 11.84 -16.16
N ALA A 211 10.42 13.15 -16.36
CA ALA A 211 9.86 13.85 -17.50
C ALA A 211 11.01 14.37 -18.37
N VAL A 212 11.00 14.04 -19.66
CA VAL A 212 12.10 14.34 -20.57
C VAL A 212 11.58 14.91 -21.89
N ARG A 213 12.30 15.90 -22.44
CA ARG A 213 12.05 16.36 -23.81
C ARG A 213 12.83 15.51 -24.80
N ILE A 214 12.11 14.91 -25.73
CA ILE A 214 12.63 14.12 -26.85
C ILE A 214 12.06 14.75 -28.12
N ASP A 215 12.92 15.17 -29.03
CA ASP A 215 12.55 15.82 -30.31
C ASP A 215 11.54 16.98 -30.14
N GLY A 216 11.75 17.78 -29.07
CA GLY A 216 10.91 18.95 -28.76
C GLY A 216 9.62 18.66 -27.99
N SER A 217 9.18 17.42 -27.92
CA SER A 217 7.98 16.98 -27.18
C SER A 217 8.34 16.51 -25.77
N LEU A 218 7.45 16.76 -24.80
CA LEU A 218 7.64 16.34 -23.41
C LEU A 218 6.97 14.98 -23.20
N TYR A 219 7.77 14.01 -22.74
CA TYR A 219 7.33 12.66 -22.42
C TYR A 219 7.53 12.37 -20.92
N PHE A 220 6.67 11.52 -20.38
CA PHE A 220 6.69 11.11 -18.99
C PHE A 220 6.90 9.60 -18.93
N PHE A 221 7.82 9.18 -18.08
CA PHE A 221 8.17 7.78 -17.88
C PHE A 221 7.83 7.35 -16.45
N ASP A 222 7.13 6.22 -16.32
CA ASP A 222 6.76 5.67 -15.02
C ASP A 222 7.97 5.09 -14.26
N THR A 223 7.75 4.58 -13.06
CA THR A 223 8.80 3.97 -12.22
C THR A 223 9.42 2.72 -12.82
N ASN A 224 8.80 2.14 -13.85
CA ASN A 224 9.33 0.99 -14.59
C ASN A 224 9.98 1.41 -15.92
N GLY A 225 9.97 2.71 -16.25
CA GLY A 225 10.57 3.26 -17.45
C GLY A 225 9.67 3.26 -18.69
N TYR A 226 8.40 2.96 -18.56
CA TYR A 226 7.47 3.03 -19.69
C TYR A 226 6.87 4.42 -19.84
N CYS A 227 6.75 4.87 -21.10
CA CYS A 227 6.09 6.12 -21.45
C CYS A 227 4.59 6.05 -21.07
N VAL A 228 4.09 7.10 -20.43
CA VAL A 228 2.70 7.19 -19.99
C VAL A 228 2.02 8.42 -20.56
N LYS A 229 0.73 8.29 -20.91
CA LYS A 229 -0.17 9.39 -21.21
C LYS A 229 -0.97 9.75 -19.94
N ASN A 230 -1.52 10.96 -19.91
CA ASN A 230 -2.25 11.50 -18.75
C ASN A 230 -1.47 11.29 -17.43
N PRO A 231 -0.22 11.77 -17.34
CA PRO A 231 0.63 11.46 -16.20
C PRO A 231 0.07 12.03 -14.91
N ILE A 232 0.05 11.23 -13.86
CA ILE A 232 -0.16 11.66 -12.49
C ILE A 232 1.22 11.84 -11.86
N ILE A 233 1.59 13.08 -11.56
CA ILE A 233 2.90 13.42 -11.01
C ILE A 233 2.74 13.66 -9.51
N LYS A 234 3.45 12.87 -8.70
CA LYS A 234 3.53 13.04 -7.27
C LYS A 234 4.85 13.71 -6.89
N THR A 235 4.76 14.83 -6.17
CA THR A 235 5.93 15.54 -5.66
C THR A 235 5.97 15.51 -4.13
N ASP A 236 7.16 15.67 -3.55
CA ASP A 236 7.29 16.02 -2.14
C ASP A 236 6.78 17.47 -1.92
N GLY A 237 6.52 17.86 -0.70
CA GLY A 237 6.04 19.21 -0.40
C GLY A 237 7.01 20.36 -0.78
N LYS A 238 8.16 20.04 -1.39
CA LYS A 238 9.20 20.98 -1.84
C LYS A 238 9.31 21.01 -3.38
N GLY A 239 8.46 20.27 -4.08
CA GLY A 239 8.42 20.21 -5.54
C GLY A 239 9.37 19.20 -6.18
N ALA A 240 10.11 18.39 -5.40
CA ALA A 240 10.90 17.30 -5.94
C ALA A 240 9.99 16.14 -6.37
N LEU A 241 10.27 15.57 -7.55
CA LEU A 241 9.53 14.45 -8.10
C LEU A 241 9.67 13.21 -7.21
N ILE A 242 8.56 12.63 -6.76
CA ILE A 242 8.53 11.35 -6.06
C ILE A 242 8.20 10.22 -7.02
N ASN A 243 7.15 10.40 -7.84
CA ASN A 243 6.62 9.35 -8.68
C ASN A 243 5.84 9.89 -9.89
N ILE A 244 5.98 9.21 -11.03
CA ILE A 244 5.13 9.39 -12.21
C ILE A 244 4.37 8.09 -12.43
N THR A 245 3.05 8.21 -12.57
CA THR A 245 2.16 7.12 -12.96
C THR A 245 1.26 7.59 -14.08
N GLY A 246 0.61 6.66 -14.77
CA GLY A 246 -0.30 6.97 -15.85
C GLY A 246 -0.62 5.73 -16.67
N GLU A 247 -1.44 5.88 -17.69
CA GLU A 247 -1.73 4.81 -18.63
C GLU A 247 -0.54 4.67 -19.61
N ARG A 248 0.03 3.49 -19.72
CA ARG A 248 1.14 3.20 -20.65
C ARG A 248 0.68 3.35 -22.10
N VAL A 249 1.57 3.88 -22.93
CA VAL A 249 1.33 4.12 -24.36
C VAL A 249 1.84 2.97 -25.21
#